data_c9f6d0c7669db194b368b125a8d36b34
#
_entry.id   c9f6d0c7669db194b368b125a8d36b34
#
_cell.length_a   1.000
_cell.length_b   1.000
_cell.length_c   1.000
_cell.angle_alpha   90.00
_cell.angle_beta   90.00
_cell.angle_gamma   90.00
#
_symmetry.space_group_name_H-M   'P 1'
#
loop_
_entity.id
_entity.type
_entity.pdbx_description
1 polymer ?
#
loop_
_entity_poly.entity_id
_entity_poly.type
_entity_poly.pdbx_seq_one_letter_code
_entity_poly.pdbx_strand_id
1 'polypeptide(L)'
;MSASGVAGLVQGLAVVLFGALLGGLLGGVVGAVIGVVVLGLFAIPYGRAVAHGEMYAGDALGIWRCVLDATWSVPNTAAGAIYYGVHRLTGNTHDVTRTKGSGAIWLVKGVVTKYATTIGTVKAGSNEYIDEHEMIHVFQARLFGPLYLIGVGLNYVVATILPYWLLFKNRRKITGFGSYFEDGVYPNVWNELWA
;
A
#
# COMPACT_ATOMS: atom_id res chain seq x y z
N MET A 1 -14.09 -19.10 -15.18
CA MET A 1 -13.21 -18.36 -14.24
C MET A 1 -14.09 -17.91 -13.08
N SER A 2 -13.65 -18.07 -11.83
CA SER A 2 -14.39 -17.54 -10.66
C SER A 2 -14.34 -16.00 -10.63
N ALA A 3 -15.27 -15.36 -9.89
CA ALA A 3 -15.26 -13.90 -9.73
C ALA A 3 -13.93 -13.40 -9.11
N SER A 4 -13.39 -14.13 -8.14
CA SER A 4 -12.07 -13.85 -7.55
C SER A 4 -10.92 -13.99 -8.55
N GLY A 5 -11.01 -14.97 -9.46
CA GLY A 5 -10.05 -15.13 -10.56
C GLY A 5 -10.09 -13.96 -11.54
N VAL A 6 -11.29 -13.44 -11.85
CA VAL A 6 -11.46 -12.23 -12.68
C VAL A 6 -10.85 -11.03 -11.97
N ALA A 7 -11.15 -10.83 -10.68
CA ALA A 7 -10.61 -9.72 -9.90
C ALA A 7 -9.07 -9.75 -9.86
N GLY A 8 -8.48 -10.92 -9.63
CA GLY A 8 -7.02 -11.07 -9.63
C GLY A 8 -6.39 -10.76 -11.00
N LEU A 9 -7.03 -11.18 -12.10
CA LEU A 9 -6.57 -10.84 -13.45
C LEU A 9 -6.67 -9.33 -13.70
N VAL A 10 -7.79 -8.69 -13.36
CA VAL A 10 -8.01 -7.25 -13.53
C VAL A 10 -6.95 -6.46 -12.76
N GLN A 11 -6.70 -6.81 -11.52
CA GLN A 11 -5.69 -6.13 -10.69
C GLN A 11 -4.28 -6.32 -11.24
N GLY A 12 -3.91 -7.53 -11.64
CA GLY A 12 -2.62 -7.79 -12.27
C GLY A 12 -2.41 -7.00 -13.56
N LEU A 13 -3.41 -6.99 -14.45
CA LEU A 13 -3.37 -6.22 -15.70
C LEU A 13 -3.28 -4.71 -15.44
N ALA A 14 -4.05 -4.18 -14.47
CA ALA A 14 -4.01 -2.77 -14.13
C ALA A 14 -2.61 -2.33 -13.68
N VAL A 15 -1.92 -3.14 -12.86
CA VAL A 15 -0.54 -2.88 -12.43
C VAL A 15 0.43 -2.89 -13.62
N VAL A 16 0.30 -3.87 -14.54
CA VAL A 16 1.16 -3.93 -15.73
C VAL A 16 0.94 -2.72 -16.65
N LEU A 17 -0.34 -2.36 -16.91
CA LEU A 17 -0.69 -1.21 -17.74
C LEU A 17 -0.21 0.10 -17.13
N PHE A 18 -0.32 0.24 -15.81
CA PHE A 18 0.25 1.38 -15.11
C PHE A 18 1.78 1.46 -15.26
N GLY A 19 2.48 0.32 -15.23
CA GLY A 19 3.91 0.24 -15.50
C GLY A 19 4.26 0.68 -16.91
N ALA A 20 3.50 0.22 -17.92
CA ALA A 20 3.66 0.64 -19.30
C ALA A 20 3.47 2.16 -19.46
N LEU A 21 2.40 2.70 -18.89
CA LEU A 21 2.08 4.13 -18.93
C LEU A 21 3.18 4.97 -18.28
N LEU A 22 3.51 4.66 -17.03
CA LEU A 22 4.54 5.42 -16.27
C LEU A 22 5.90 5.32 -16.96
N GLY A 23 6.32 4.13 -17.35
CA GLY A 23 7.56 3.92 -18.08
C GLY A 23 7.57 4.65 -19.42
N GLY A 24 6.46 4.62 -20.16
CA GLY A 24 6.30 5.32 -21.44
C GLY A 24 6.42 6.84 -21.30
N LEU A 25 5.82 7.40 -20.25
CA LEU A 25 5.94 8.83 -19.94
C LEU A 25 7.38 9.26 -19.59
N LEU A 26 8.14 8.39 -18.93
CA LEU A 26 9.50 8.68 -18.49
C LEU A 26 10.59 8.39 -19.53
N GLY A 27 10.39 7.40 -20.41
CA GLY A 27 11.42 6.89 -21.32
C GLY A 27 10.91 6.42 -22.69
N GLY A 28 9.72 6.86 -23.11
CA GLY A 28 9.14 6.45 -24.39
C GLY A 28 8.92 4.94 -24.49
N VAL A 29 9.07 4.37 -25.67
CA VAL A 29 8.83 2.93 -25.91
C VAL A 29 9.72 2.05 -25.04
N VAL A 30 11.00 2.39 -24.89
CA VAL A 30 11.94 1.62 -24.06
C VAL A 30 11.51 1.65 -22.60
N GLY A 31 11.14 2.82 -22.10
CA GLY A 31 10.61 2.97 -20.75
C GLY A 31 9.32 2.18 -20.53
N ALA A 32 8.41 2.17 -21.52
CA ALA A 32 7.19 1.37 -21.45
C ALA A 32 7.49 -0.14 -21.32
N VAL A 33 8.41 -0.66 -22.13
CA VAL A 33 8.83 -2.08 -22.06
C VAL A 33 9.44 -2.40 -20.71
N ILE A 34 10.32 -1.55 -20.20
CA ILE A 34 10.92 -1.71 -18.85
C ILE A 34 9.83 -1.70 -17.79
N GLY A 35 8.88 -0.77 -17.86
CA GLY A 35 7.77 -0.66 -16.93
C GLY A 35 6.89 -1.91 -16.90
N VAL A 36 6.57 -2.47 -18.09
CA VAL A 36 5.84 -3.73 -18.21
C VAL A 36 6.60 -4.88 -17.56
N VAL A 37 7.89 -5.01 -17.84
CA VAL A 37 8.71 -6.10 -17.29
C VAL A 37 8.81 -5.97 -15.77
N VAL A 38 9.20 -4.79 -15.28
CA VAL A 38 9.42 -4.57 -13.84
C VAL A 38 8.13 -4.76 -13.05
N LEU A 39 7.04 -4.08 -13.43
CA LEU A 39 5.78 -4.23 -12.69
C LEU A 39 5.11 -5.58 -12.95
N GLY A 40 5.33 -6.20 -14.11
CA GLY A 40 4.85 -7.55 -14.43
C GLY A 40 5.37 -8.60 -13.43
N LEU A 41 6.64 -8.49 -13.01
CA LEU A 41 7.22 -9.39 -12.00
C LEU A 41 6.45 -9.35 -10.67
N PHE A 42 5.91 -8.20 -10.29
CA PHE A 42 5.12 -8.03 -9.06
C PHE A 42 3.63 -8.23 -9.28
N ALA A 43 3.11 -7.86 -10.44
CA ALA A 43 1.70 -7.98 -10.80
C ALA A 43 1.20 -9.42 -10.79
N ILE A 44 2.01 -10.37 -11.29
CA ILE A 44 1.64 -11.79 -11.35
C ILE A 44 1.41 -12.38 -9.93
N PRO A 45 2.37 -12.34 -9.00
CA PRO A 45 2.15 -12.86 -7.65
C PRO A 45 1.06 -12.09 -6.90
N TYR A 46 0.95 -10.77 -7.11
CA TYR A 46 -0.09 -9.94 -6.51
C TYR A 46 -1.49 -10.34 -7.01
N GLY A 47 -1.71 -10.43 -8.32
CA GLY A 47 -2.98 -10.85 -8.90
C GLY A 47 -3.41 -12.26 -8.45
N ARG A 48 -2.43 -13.18 -8.34
CA ARG A 48 -2.68 -14.52 -7.77
C ARG A 48 -3.11 -14.44 -6.30
N ALA A 49 -2.49 -13.55 -5.50
CA ALA A 49 -2.87 -13.37 -4.10
C ALA A 49 -4.29 -12.78 -3.97
N VAL A 50 -4.64 -11.80 -4.81
CA VAL A 50 -6.00 -11.26 -4.88
C VAL A 50 -7.02 -12.36 -5.18
N ALA A 51 -6.74 -13.20 -6.19
CA ALA A 51 -7.62 -14.30 -6.59
C ALA A 51 -7.74 -15.38 -5.52
N HIS A 52 -6.59 -15.84 -5.00
CA HIS A 52 -6.52 -16.93 -4.02
C HIS A 52 -7.11 -16.52 -2.66
N GLY A 53 -6.86 -15.27 -2.26
CA GLY A 53 -7.39 -14.72 -1.00
C GLY A 53 -8.84 -14.26 -1.08
N GLU A 54 -9.48 -14.32 -2.26
CA GLU A 54 -10.83 -13.76 -2.45
C GLU A 54 -10.95 -12.34 -1.85
N MET A 55 -9.94 -11.48 -2.15
CA MET A 55 -9.73 -10.19 -1.50
C MET A 55 -10.97 -9.28 -1.53
N TYR A 56 -11.72 -9.31 -2.62
CA TYR A 56 -12.95 -8.51 -2.76
C TYR A 56 -14.17 -9.38 -2.47
N ALA A 57 -15.08 -8.85 -1.65
CA ALA A 57 -16.39 -9.47 -1.45
C ALA A 57 -17.18 -9.50 -2.78
N GLY A 58 -18.06 -10.49 -2.91
CA GLY A 58 -18.90 -10.65 -4.11
C GLY A 58 -20.10 -9.69 -4.18
N ASP A 59 -20.12 -8.64 -3.37
CA ASP A 59 -21.15 -7.62 -3.30
C ASP A 59 -20.77 -6.35 -4.07
N ALA A 60 -21.69 -5.39 -4.13
CA ALA A 60 -21.50 -4.13 -4.83
C ALA A 60 -20.29 -3.33 -4.28
N LEU A 61 -20.05 -3.40 -2.97
CA LEU A 61 -18.92 -2.71 -2.34
C LEU A 61 -17.58 -3.34 -2.72
N GLY A 62 -17.50 -4.67 -2.76
CA GLY A 62 -16.32 -5.39 -3.20
C GLY A 62 -15.99 -5.12 -4.68
N ILE A 63 -17.00 -5.11 -5.55
CA ILE A 63 -16.86 -4.73 -6.96
C ILE A 63 -16.36 -3.30 -7.08
N TRP A 64 -16.96 -2.35 -6.34
CA TRP A 64 -16.55 -0.95 -6.35
C TRP A 64 -15.09 -0.76 -5.90
N ARG A 65 -14.68 -1.44 -4.82
CA ARG A 65 -13.28 -1.43 -4.35
C ARG A 65 -12.33 -1.97 -5.42
N CYS A 66 -12.71 -3.07 -6.09
CA CYS A 66 -11.92 -3.64 -7.17
C CYS A 66 -11.74 -2.64 -8.34
N VAL A 67 -12.80 -1.94 -8.73
CA VAL A 67 -12.75 -0.91 -9.78
C VAL A 67 -11.86 0.25 -9.37
N LEU A 68 -12.01 0.77 -8.16
CA LEU A 68 -11.17 1.86 -7.64
C LEU A 68 -9.68 1.49 -7.65
N ASP A 69 -9.35 0.30 -7.17
CA ASP A 69 -7.97 -0.17 -7.08
C ASP A 69 -7.34 -0.42 -8.46
N ALA A 70 -8.14 -0.81 -9.47
CA ALA A 70 -7.68 -1.01 -10.84
C ALA A 70 -7.61 0.28 -11.68
N THR A 71 -8.19 1.38 -11.21
CA THR A 71 -8.30 2.64 -11.97
C THR A 71 -7.74 3.82 -11.20
N TRP A 72 -8.58 4.47 -10.39
CA TRP A 72 -8.24 5.67 -9.65
C TRP A 72 -7.07 5.49 -8.68
N SER A 73 -7.03 4.37 -7.96
CA SER A 73 -6.00 4.06 -6.97
C SER A 73 -4.87 3.18 -7.53
N VAL A 74 -4.77 2.98 -8.84
CA VAL A 74 -3.79 2.09 -9.44
C VAL A 74 -2.33 2.39 -9.08
N PRO A 75 -1.87 3.65 -8.86
CA PRO A 75 -0.51 3.89 -8.36
C PRO A 75 -0.27 3.28 -6.98
N ASN A 76 -1.26 3.38 -6.08
CA ASN A 76 -1.18 2.77 -4.75
C ASN A 76 -1.23 1.24 -4.83
N THR A 77 -2.05 0.70 -5.74
CA THR A 77 -2.13 -0.74 -6.00
C THR A 77 -0.81 -1.29 -6.54
N ALA A 78 -0.15 -0.55 -7.44
CA ALA A 78 1.17 -0.91 -7.96
C ALA A 78 2.25 -0.90 -6.86
N ALA A 79 2.24 0.12 -6.00
CA ALA A 79 3.12 0.18 -4.83
C ALA A 79 2.84 -1.00 -3.87
N GLY A 80 1.58 -1.33 -3.63
CA GLY A 80 1.16 -2.50 -2.86
C GLY A 80 1.63 -3.82 -3.48
N ALA A 81 1.56 -3.94 -4.82
CA ALA A 81 2.04 -5.13 -5.52
C ALA A 81 3.56 -5.33 -5.34
N ILE A 82 4.34 -4.25 -5.45
CA ILE A 82 5.79 -4.27 -5.16
C ILE A 82 6.03 -4.68 -3.71
N TYR A 83 5.33 -4.04 -2.78
CA TYR A 83 5.43 -4.32 -1.35
C TYR A 83 5.11 -5.79 -1.02
N TYR A 84 4.03 -6.33 -1.59
CA TYR A 84 3.69 -7.74 -1.50
C TYR A 84 4.82 -8.63 -2.02
N GLY A 85 5.34 -8.34 -3.21
CA GLY A 85 6.41 -9.11 -3.83
C GLY A 85 7.68 -9.14 -2.97
N VAL A 86 8.12 -7.99 -2.45
CA VAL A 86 9.27 -7.89 -1.55
C VAL A 86 9.05 -8.74 -0.29
N HIS A 87 7.89 -8.65 0.35
CA HIS A 87 7.56 -9.47 1.51
C HIS A 87 7.57 -10.97 1.20
N ARG A 88 7.09 -11.35 0.02
CA ARG A 88 7.12 -12.77 -0.41
C ARG A 88 8.55 -13.27 -0.62
N LEU A 89 9.42 -12.46 -1.19
CA LEU A 89 10.85 -12.78 -1.36
C LEU A 89 11.58 -12.91 -0.02
N THR A 90 11.16 -12.18 1.00
CA THR A 90 11.71 -12.28 2.36
C THR A 90 11.04 -13.36 3.22
N GLY A 91 10.23 -14.23 2.62
CA GLY A 91 9.62 -15.38 3.31
C GLY A 91 8.40 -15.03 4.18
N ASN A 92 7.77 -13.87 3.97
CA ASN A 92 6.50 -13.57 4.60
C ASN A 92 5.36 -14.38 3.97
N THR A 93 4.33 -14.70 4.73
CA THR A 93 3.22 -15.53 4.29
C THR A 93 1.94 -14.72 4.13
N HIS A 94 1.13 -15.10 3.15
CA HIS A 94 -0.18 -14.52 2.89
C HIS A 94 -1.21 -15.12 3.87
N ASP A 95 -1.90 -14.27 4.62
CA ASP A 95 -3.04 -14.65 5.45
C ASP A 95 -4.33 -14.61 4.61
N VAL A 96 -4.67 -15.75 4.04
CA VAL A 96 -5.84 -15.92 3.17
C VAL A 96 -7.14 -15.66 3.94
N THR A 97 -7.19 -16.09 5.20
CA THR A 97 -8.41 -15.97 6.03
C THR A 97 -8.74 -14.49 6.28
N ARG A 98 -7.76 -13.69 6.65
CA ARG A 98 -7.96 -12.25 6.89
C ARG A 98 -8.13 -11.46 5.58
N THR A 99 -7.55 -11.93 4.49
CA THR A 99 -7.71 -11.31 3.17
C THR A 99 -9.13 -11.42 2.64
N LYS A 100 -9.81 -12.53 2.92
CA LYS A 100 -11.11 -12.86 2.33
C LYS A 100 -12.16 -11.77 2.61
N GLY A 101 -12.62 -11.13 1.53
CA GLY A 101 -13.64 -10.07 1.55
C GLY A 101 -13.23 -8.76 2.23
N SER A 102 -12.00 -8.67 2.75
CA SER A 102 -11.54 -7.49 3.50
C SER A 102 -11.27 -6.26 2.59
N GLY A 103 -10.97 -6.51 1.33
CA GLY A 103 -10.52 -5.49 0.38
C GLY A 103 -9.04 -5.14 0.52
N ALA A 104 -8.26 -5.94 1.25
CA ALA A 104 -6.81 -5.80 1.36
C ALA A 104 -6.14 -7.17 1.42
N ILE A 105 -4.90 -7.28 0.93
CA ILE A 105 -4.07 -8.47 1.15
C ILE A 105 -3.40 -8.34 2.52
N TRP A 106 -3.52 -9.37 3.34
CA TRP A 106 -2.92 -9.44 4.66
C TRP A 106 -1.71 -10.36 4.65
N LEU A 107 -0.60 -9.87 5.19
CA LEU A 107 0.64 -10.62 5.39
C LEU A 107 0.87 -10.81 6.90
N VAL A 108 1.31 -12.01 7.28
CA VAL A 108 1.41 -12.41 8.69
C VAL A 108 2.42 -11.57 9.46
N LYS A 109 3.59 -11.30 8.87
CA LYS A 109 4.68 -10.58 9.56
C LYS A 109 4.74 -9.13 9.12
N GLY A 110 4.94 -8.20 10.08
CA GLY A 110 5.28 -6.80 9.81
C GLY A 110 6.73 -6.63 9.35
N VAL A 111 7.06 -5.43 8.88
CA VAL A 111 8.45 -5.04 8.53
C VAL A 111 9.32 -5.00 9.77
N VAL A 112 8.79 -4.45 10.85
CA VAL A 112 9.44 -4.37 12.17
C VAL A 112 8.57 -5.11 13.17
N THR A 113 9.18 -5.84 14.08
CA THR A 113 8.47 -6.51 15.16
C THR A 113 7.65 -5.48 15.95
N LYS A 114 6.38 -5.72 16.16
CA LYS A 114 5.38 -4.89 16.83
C LYS A 114 4.70 -3.79 15.98
N TYR A 115 5.15 -3.54 14.76
CA TYR A 115 4.49 -2.58 13.87
C TYR A 115 3.84 -3.28 12.69
N ALA A 116 2.62 -2.92 12.39
CA ALA A 116 2.02 -3.17 11.09
C ALA A 116 2.36 -2.02 10.15
N THR A 117 2.26 -2.27 8.88
CA THR A 117 2.48 -1.24 7.84
C THR A 117 1.59 -1.54 6.66
N THR A 118 1.00 -0.50 6.09
CA THR A 118 0.13 -0.61 4.92
C THR A 118 0.66 0.21 3.76
N ILE A 119 0.81 -0.42 2.59
CA ILE A 119 1.11 0.26 1.34
C ILE A 119 0.04 -0.14 0.31
N GLY A 120 -0.72 0.85 -0.14
CA GLY A 120 -1.84 0.64 -1.06
C GLY A 120 -2.87 -0.32 -0.51
N THR A 121 -3.01 -1.48 -1.13
CA THR A 121 -3.96 -2.53 -0.75
C THR A 121 -3.30 -3.70 0.00
N VAL A 122 -2.06 -3.54 0.46
CA VAL A 122 -1.32 -4.62 1.14
C VAL A 122 -0.92 -4.17 2.54
N LYS A 123 -1.33 -4.97 3.52
CA LYS A 123 -1.03 -4.82 4.92
C LYS A 123 -0.07 -5.90 5.38
N ALA A 124 1.00 -5.55 6.08
CA ALA A 124 1.95 -6.48 6.66
C ALA A 124 2.01 -6.33 8.18
N GLY A 125 1.89 -7.46 8.87
CA GLY A 125 1.73 -7.52 10.32
C GLY A 125 0.28 -7.34 10.75
N SER A 126 -0.03 -7.85 11.95
CA SER A 126 -1.36 -7.79 12.51
C SER A 126 -1.30 -7.72 14.03
N ASN A 127 -2.11 -6.83 14.56
CA ASN A 127 -2.42 -6.72 15.98
C ASN A 127 -3.86 -6.19 16.05
N GLU A 128 -4.68 -6.75 16.89
CA GLU A 128 -6.10 -6.36 17.01
C GLU A 128 -6.31 -4.86 17.26
N TYR A 129 -5.37 -4.19 17.93
CA TYR A 129 -5.45 -2.76 18.23
C TYR A 129 -5.06 -1.85 17.06
N ILE A 130 -4.34 -2.36 16.05
CA ILE A 130 -3.86 -1.56 14.92
C ILE A 130 -4.49 -2.00 13.59
N ASP A 131 -5.29 -3.06 13.60
CA ASP A 131 -5.87 -3.59 12.37
C ASP A 131 -6.85 -2.60 11.73
N GLU A 132 -7.67 -1.92 12.53
CA GLU A 132 -8.58 -0.88 12.05
C GLU A 132 -7.81 0.33 11.52
N HIS A 133 -6.80 0.81 12.25
CA HIS A 133 -5.93 1.90 11.84
C HIS A 133 -5.30 1.62 10.46
N GLU A 134 -4.72 0.45 10.26
CA GLU A 134 -4.12 0.07 8.99
C GLU A 134 -5.16 -0.02 7.85
N MET A 135 -6.38 -0.43 8.14
CA MET A 135 -7.45 -0.45 7.13
C MET A 135 -7.91 0.96 6.74
N ILE A 136 -7.75 1.94 7.62
CA ILE A 136 -7.98 3.35 7.27
C ILE A 136 -6.96 3.81 6.22
N HIS A 137 -5.70 3.39 6.28
CA HIS A 137 -4.71 3.70 5.23
C HIS A 137 -5.11 3.12 3.86
N VAL A 138 -5.70 1.91 3.82
CA VAL A 138 -6.27 1.35 2.58
C VAL A 138 -7.42 2.23 2.06
N PHE A 139 -8.29 2.70 2.96
CA PHE A 139 -9.37 3.60 2.60
C PHE A 139 -8.85 4.96 2.11
N GLN A 140 -7.87 5.55 2.79
CA GLN A 140 -7.22 6.79 2.37
C GLN A 140 -6.60 6.66 0.97
N ALA A 141 -5.91 5.55 0.70
CA ALA A 141 -5.33 5.28 -0.62
C ALA A 141 -6.39 5.25 -1.72
N ARG A 142 -7.57 4.67 -1.47
CA ARG A 142 -8.70 4.67 -2.40
C ARG A 142 -9.34 6.04 -2.55
N LEU A 143 -9.47 6.78 -1.47
CA LEU A 143 -10.10 8.11 -1.47
C LEU A 143 -9.26 9.12 -2.25
N PHE A 144 -7.98 9.19 -1.95
CA PHE A 144 -7.06 10.16 -2.57
C PHE A 144 -6.44 9.67 -3.88
N GLY A 145 -6.53 8.38 -4.18
CA GLY A 145 -6.04 7.81 -5.44
C GLY A 145 -4.58 8.16 -5.72
N PRO A 146 -4.26 8.68 -6.94
CA PRO A 146 -2.88 8.94 -7.33
C PRO A 146 -2.17 10.00 -6.46
N LEU A 147 -2.91 10.80 -5.74
CA LEU A 147 -2.37 11.86 -4.88
C LEU A 147 -1.94 11.33 -3.50
N TYR A 148 -2.39 10.14 -3.09
CA TYR A 148 -2.13 9.61 -1.75
C TYR A 148 -0.64 9.45 -1.45
N LEU A 149 0.08 8.64 -2.23
CA LEU A 149 1.49 8.38 -1.99
C LEU A 149 2.35 9.65 -2.10
N ILE A 150 2.00 10.53 -3.05
CA ILE A 150 2.68 11.81 -3.20
C ILE A 150 2.42 12.68 -1.98
N GLY A 151 1.17 12.82 -1.56
CA GLY A 151 0.77 13.61 -0.40
C GLY A 151 1.40 13.11 0.90
N VAL A 152 1.37 11.79 1.12
CA VAL A 152 2.01 11.14 2.28
C VAL A 152 3.52 11.35 2.25
N GLY A 153 4.17 11.06 1.12
CA GLY A 153 5.62 11.23 0.96
C GLY A 153 6.07 12.67 1.20
N LEU A 154 5.38 13.65 0.60
CA LEU A 154 5.65 15.06 0.83
C LEU A 154 5.46 15.44 2.30
N ASN A 155 4.42 14.95 2.96
CA ASN A 155 4.16 15.26 4.35
C ASN A 155 5.25 14.67 5.27
N TYR A 156 5.69 13.43 5.04
CA TYR A 156 6.84 12.88 5.76
C TYR A 156 8.12 13.68 5.53
N VAL A 157 8.41 14.07 4.27
CA VAL A 157 9.58 14.89 3.94
C VAL A 157 9.51 16.25 4.65
N VAL A 158 8.37 16.92 4.59
CA VAL A 158 8.14 18.21 5.26
C VAL A 158 8.28 18.07 6.76
N ALA A 159 7.63 17.06 7.38
CA ALA A 159 7.72 16.81 8.81
C ALA A 159 9.13 16.42 9.28
N THR A 160 9.97 15.87 8.37
CA THR A 160 11.34 15.47 8.70
C THR A 160 12.35 16.57 8.40
N ILE A 161 12.25 17.26 7.26
CA ILE A 161 13.23 18.28 6.80
C ILE A 161 12.96 19.63 7.43
N LEU A 162 11.71 20.08 7.44
CA LEU A 162 11.38 21.29 8.18
C LEU A 162 11.64 21.04 9.66
N PRO A 163 12.08 22.03 10.42
CA PRO A 163 12.37 21.87 11.83
C PRO A 163 11.07 21.68 12.65
N TYR A 164 10.20 20.81 12.15
CA TYR A 164 8.91 20.50 12.77
C TYR A 164 9.08 19.96 14.19
N TRP A 165 10.13 19.13 14.40
CA TRP A 165 10.53 18.69 15.71
C TRP A 165 10.94 19.84 16.64
N LEU A 166 11.42 21.00 16.12
CA LEU A 166 11.74 22.17 16.94
C LEU A 166 10.50 22.72 17.64
N LEU A 167 9.33 22.59 17.04
CA LEU A 167 8.07 23.00 17.64
C LEU A 167 7.68 22.11 18.81
N PHE A 168 8.10 20.85 18.80
CA PHE A 168 7.73 19.84 19.77
C PHE A 168 8.87 19.42 20.71
N LYS A 169 10.15 19.73 20.38
CA LYS A 169 11.32 19.29 21.15
C LYS A 169 11.24 19.66 22.65
N ASN A 170 10.65 20.81 22.96
CA ASN A 170 10.51 21.29 24.34
C ASN A 170 9.32 20.64 25.06
N ARG A 171 8.40 20.04 24.32
CA ARG A 171 7.21 19.35 24.84
C ARG A 171 7.44 17.85 25.01
N ARG A 172 8.42 17.31 24.28
CA ARG A 172 8.76 15.88 24.28
C ARG A 172 10.25 15.68 24.41
N LYS A 173 10.64 14.67 25.17
CA LYS A 173 12.05 14.35 25.43
C LYS A 173 12.65 13.62 24.22
N ILE A 174 13.16 14.39 23.26
CA ILE A 174 13.80 13.84 22.05
C ILE A 174 15.27 13.56 22.38
N THR A 175 15.63 12.27 22.42
CA THR A 175 16.97 11.80 22.80
C THR A 175 17.78 11.29 21.61
N GLY A 176 17.15 11.12 20.44
CA GLY A 176 17.79 10.62 19.22
C GLY A 176 16.84 10.60 18.03
N PHE A 177 17.30 10.03 16.90
CA PHE A 177 16.48 9.96 15.69
C PHE A 177 15.19 9.12 15.87
N GLY A 178 15.27 8.00 16.60
CA GLY A 178 14.10 7.17 16.88
C GLY A 178 13.01 7.95 17.63
N SER A 179 13.37 8.58 18.76
CA SER A 179 12.41 9.40 19.52
C SER A 179 11.93 10.64 18.72
N TYR A 180 12.78 11.20 17.86
CA TYR A 180 12.38 12.26 16.95
C TYR A 180 11.31 11.79 15.98
N PHE A 181 11.50 10.62 15.35
CA PHE A 181 10.54 10.06 14.41
C PHE A 181 9.24 9.66 15.11
N GLU A 182 9.33 8.86 16.17
CA GLU A 182 8.16 8.33 16.89
C GLU A 182 7.35 9.39 17.62
N ASP A 183 8.02 10.37 18.24
CA ASP A 183 7.38 11.39 19.06
C ASP A 183 7.13 12.71 18.32
N GLY A 184 7.96 13.02 17.32
CA GLY A 184 7.94 14.30 16.63
C GLY A 184 7.37 14.25 15.22
N VAL A 185 7.71 13.24 14.42
CA VAL A 185 7.28 13.15 13.02
C VAL A 185 5.98 12.35 12.89
N TYR A 186 6.02 11.09 13.26
CA TYR A 186 4.94 10.12 13.05
C TYR A 186 3.57 10.62 13.57
N PRO A 187 3.42 11.10 14.82
CA PRO A 187 2.14 11.54 15.34
C PRO A 187 1.61 12.86 14.72
N ASN A 188 2.38 13.48 13.84
CA ASN A 188 2.01 14.75 13.22
C ASN A 188 1.88 14.65 11.69
N VAL A 189 2.02 13.45 11.14
CA VAL A 189 1.72 13.20 9.72
C VAL A 189 0.23 13.02 9.55
N TRP A 190 -0.39 13.74 8.61
CA TRP A 190 -1.84 13.85 8.49
C TRP A 190 -2.55 12.49 8.31
N ASN A 191 -1.93 11.56 7.58
CA ASN A 191 -2.50 10.23 7.36
C ASN A 191 -2.56 9.38 8.64
N GLU A 192 -1.57 9.54 9.53
CA GLU A 192 -1.54 8.87 10.83
C GLU A 192 -2.53 9.51 11.83
N LEU A 193 -2.64 10.84 11.80
CA LEU A 193 -3.61 11.58 12.63
C LEU A 193 -5.05 11.23 12.30
N TRP A 194 -5.30 10.81 11.07
CA TRP A 194 -6.64 10.43 10.61
C TRP A 194 -6.92 8.95 10.79
N ALA A 195 -5.92 8.10 10.85
CA ALA A 195 -6.07 6.67 11.07
C ALA A 195 -6.15 6.32 12.56
#